data_db8d61760d3a5f2ec180e43c0568bee5
#
_entry.id   db8d61760d3a5f2ec180e43c0568bee5
#
_cell.length_a   1.000
_cell.length_b   1.000
_cell.length_c   1.000
_cell.angle_alpha   90.00
_cell.angle_beta   90.00
_cell.angle_gamma   90.00
#
_symmetry.space_group_name_H-M   'P 1'
#
loop_
_entity.id
_entity.type
_entity.pdbx_description
1 polymer ?
#
loop_
_entity_poly.entity_id
_entity_poly.type
_entity_poly.pdbx_seq_one_letter_code
_entity_poly.pdbx_strand_id
1 'polypeptide(L)'
;FQGMGMIGTDLGLIDAFAAMSVKIMQLTYNDRNALGAGSSLPESEGLTDLGREAVARMNGLGVLVDVGHANPSTAIQAAQASSRPITISHTGARAVFDSQRNLPDTAFRAVADRGGVVGLYLMPFLGRDPVAASRALFRRHLRHALDTCGEDHVGIGSDQSITPVDISPAYMDIVRQTAEARQKAGIGAPGEADSPVTVPDLN
;
A
#
# COMPACT_ATOMS: atom_id res chain seq x y z
N PHE A 1 11.63 -0.96 -0.60
CA PHE A 1 11.17 -0.36 -1.87
C PHE A 1 9.67 -0.21 -1.91
N GLN A 2 9.19 0.92 -2.37
CA GLN A 2 7.78 1.19 -2.62
C GLN A 2 7.53 1.19 -4.15
N GLY A 3 7.14 0.01 -4.68
CA GLY A 3 6.92 -0.24 -6.10
C GLY A 3 8.15 -0.70 -6.86
N MET A 4 8.07 -1.88 -7.47
CA MET A 4 9.18 -2.53 -8.21
C MET A 4 9.18 -2.22 -9.71
N GLY A 5 8.51 -1.17 -10.16
CA GLY A 5 8.49 -0.79 -11.59
C GLY A 5 9.88 -0.59 -12.20
N MET A 6 10.88 -0.18 -11.38
CA MET A 6 12.25 0.05 -11.82
C MET A 6 12.99 -1.21 -12.28
N ILE A 7 12.55 -2.41 -11.89
CA ILE A 7 13.23 -3.63 -12.35
C ILE A 7 12.80 -4.03 -13.77
N GLY A 8 11.74 -3.42 -14.31
CA GLY A 8 11.17 -3.84 -15.59
C GLY A 8 10.85 -5.32 -15.58
N THR A 9 11.50 -6.09 -16.46
CA THR A 9 11.37 -7.55 -16.55
C THR A 9 12.58 -8.31 -16.01
N ASP A 10 13.61 -7.60 -15.50
CA ASP A 10 14.84 -8.22 -15.00
C ASP A 10 14.70 -8.61 -13.52
N LEU A 11 14.31 -9.84 -13.26
CA LEU A 11 14.23 -10.39 -11.91
C LEU A 11 15.59 -10.52 -11.22
N GLY A 12 16.71 -10.46 -11.94
CA GLY A 12 18.06 -10.47 -11.36
C GLY A 12 18.32 -9.25 -10.46
N LEU A 13 17.62 -8.14 -10.70
CA LEU A 13 17.69 -6.96 -9.85
C LEU A 13 17.14 -7.20 -8.43
N ILE A 14 16.25 -8.18 -8.24
CA ILE A 14 15.77 -8.58 -6.90
C ILE A 14 16.93 -9.09 -6.06
N ASP A 15 17.81 -9.92 -6.66
CA ASP A 15 19.01 -10.45 -5.97
C ASP A 15 19.99 -9.32 -5.64
N ALA A 16 20.20 -8.42 -6.58
CA ALA A 16 21.09 -7.28 -6.36
C ALA A 16 20.61 -6.41 -5.18
N PHE A 17 19.33 -6.09 -5.13
CA PHE A 17 18.76 -5.32 -4.02
C PHE A 17 18.74 -6.11 -2.71
N ALA A 18 18.46 -7.40 -2.74
CA ALA A 18 18.54 -8.26 -1.56
C ALA A 18 19.99 -8.31 -1.00
N ALA A 19 21.00 -8.39 -1.87
CA ALA A 19 22.42 -8.32 -1.49
C ALA A 19 22.80 -6.97 -0.88
N MET A 20 22.14 -5.88 -1.29
CA MET A 20 22.25 -4.55 -0.69
C MET A 20 21.44 -4.41 0.62
N SER A 21 20.96 -5.51 1.18
CA SER A 21 20.20 -5.57 2.43
C SER A 21 18.78 -4.96 2.35
N VAL A 22 18.19 -4.84 1.18
CA VAL A 22 16.78 -4.51 1.04
C VAL A 22 15.95 -5.71 1.48
N LYS A 23 15.15 -5.54 2.53
CA LYS A 23 14.42 -6.63 3.18
C LYS A 23 12.93 -6.66 2.86
N ILE A 24 12.38 -5.56 2.36
CA ILE A 24 10.97 -5.43 1.99
C ILE A 24 10.89 -4.82 0.61
N MET A 25 10.17 -5.47 -0.30
CA MET A 25 9.94 -4.97 -1.66
C MET A 25 8.45 -5.04 -1.99
N GLN A 26 7.89 -3.90 -2.38
CA GLN A 26 6.49 -3.77 -2.76
C GLN A 26 6.34 -4.00 -4.25
N LEU A 27 5.45 -4.92 -4.64
CA LEU A 27 5.32 -5.39 -6.03
C LEU A 27 4.91 -4.28 -7.01
N THR A 28 3.88 -3.51 -6.66
CA THR A 28 3.31 -2.47 -7.52
C THR A 28 3.19 -1.15 -6.78
N TYR A 29 3.16 -0.04 -7.49
CA TYR A 29 2.64 1.23 -7.00
C TYR A 29 1.17 1.39 -7.46
N ASN A 30 0.71 2.60 -7.77
CA ASN A 30 -0.68 2.82 -8.17
C ASN A 30 -1.03 2.25 -9.55
N ASP A 31 -0.07 2.30 -10.48
CA ASP A 31 -0.25 1.89 -11.86
C ASP A 31 0.17 0.44 -12.11
N ARG A 32 0.02 0.02 -13.37
CA ARG A 32 0.55 -1.24 -13.85
C ARG A 32 2.08 -1.20 -13.95
N ASN A 33 2.71 -2.30 -13.56
CA ASN A 33 4.08 -2.60 -13.96
C ASN A 33 4.16 -4.05 -14.50
N ALA A 34 5.37 -4.52 -14.79
CA ALA A 34 5.57 -5.87 -15.32
C ALA A 34 5.12 -6.99 -14.37
N LEU A 35 5.00 -6.72 -13.06
CA LEU A 35 4.67 -7.72 -12.04
C LEU A 35 3.17 -7.81 -11.74
N GLY A 36 2.40 -6.73 -11.95
CA GLY A 36 0.98 -6.74 -11.63
C GLY A 36 0.30 -5.39 -11.74
N ALA A 37 -0.94 -5.35 -11.30
CA ALA A 37 -1.81 -4.19 -11.28
C ALA A 37 -1.79 -3.48 -9.92
N GLY A 38 -1.59 -2.16 -9.95
CA GLY A 38 -1.66 -1.29 -8.78
C GLY A 38 -3.09 -0.83 -8.47
N SER A 39 -3.23 -0.04 -7.41
CA SER A 39 -4.51 0.36 -6.83
C SER A 39 -5.43 1.17 -7.76
N SER A 40 -4.87 1.84 -8.79
CA SER A 40 -5.67 2.61 -9.77
C SER A 40 -6.31 1.73 -10.84
N LEU A 41 -5.98 0.44 -10.90
CA LEU A 41 -6.43 -0.46 -11.96
C LEU A 41 -7.60 -1.34 -11.52
N PRO A 42 -8.45 -1.76 -12.49
CA PRO A 42 -9.62 -2.58 -12.18
C PRO A 42 -9.23 -3.95 -11.62
N GLU A 43 -10.13 -4.55 -10.83
CA GLU A 43 -9.91 -5.87 -10.22
C GLU A 43 -9.92 -7.03 -11.24
N SER A 44 -10.30 -6.79 -12.49
CA SER A 44 -10.14 -7.76 -13.59
C SER A 44 -8.68 -8.00 -13.96
N GLU A 45 -7.77 -7.15 -13.49
CA GLU A 45 -6.34 -7.28 -13.66
C GLU A 45 -5.71 -7.72 -12.33
N GLY A 46 -4.58 -8.43 -12.39
CA GLY A 46 -3.96 -8.98 -11.19
C GLY A 46 -2.46 -9.16 -11.33
N LEU A 47 -1.94 -10.09 -10.55
CA LEU A 47 -0.55 -10.51 -10.57
C LEU A 47 -0.23 -11.20 -11.90
N THR A 48 0.84 -10.78 -12.57
CA THR A 48 1.31 -11.43 -13.81
C THR A 48 2.07 -12.72 -13.51
N ASP A 49 2.37 -13.52 -14.54
CA ASP A 49 3.24 -14.69 -14.37
C ASP A 49 4.64 -14.27 -13.91
N LEU A 50 5.18 -13.17 -14.46
CA LEU A 50 6.45 -12.60 -14.00
C LEU A 50 6.35 -12.15 -12.52
N GLY A 51 5.20 -11.62 -12.11
CA GLY A 51 4.93 -11.28 -10.70
C GLY A 51 4.96 -12.51 -9.79
N ARG A 52 4.44 -13.65 -10.24
CA ARG A 52 4.51 -14.93 -9.49
C ARG A 52 5.97 -15.40 -9.33
N GLU A 53 6.76 -15.30 -10.39
CA GLU A 53 8.18 -15.60 -10.36
C GLU A 53 8.94 -14.66 -9.40
N ALA A 54 8.63 -13.36 -9.43
CA ALA A 54 9.19 -12.39 -8.51
C ALA A 54 8.88 -12.74 -7.04
N VAL A 55 7.63 -13.08 -6.72
CA VAL A 55 7.21 -13.53 -5.38
C VAL A 55 8.02 -14.76 -4.95
N ALA A 56 8.13 -15.78 -5.81
CA ALA A 56 8.90 -16.98 -5.51
C ALA A 56 10.38 -16.66 -5.25
N ARG A 57 10.97 -15.77 -6.06
CA ARG A 57 12.36 -15.34 -5.90
C ARG A 57 12.58 -14.59 -4.59
N MET A 58 11.71 -13.64 -4.26
CA MET A 58 11.75 -12.91 -2.99
C MET A 58 11.66 -13.86 -1.79
N ASN A 59 10.76 -14.87 -1.86
CA ASN A 59 10.64 -15.89 -0.81
C ASN A 59 11.96 -16.68 -0.64
N GLY A 60 12.62 -17.06 -1.75
CA GLY A 60 13.90 -17.76 -1.72
C GLY A 60 15.02 -16.93 -1.08
N LEU A 61 15.00 -15.62 -1.28
CA LEU A 61 15.99 -14.67 -0.76
C LEU A 61 15.69 -14.17 0.67
N GLY A 62 14.54 -14.55 1.26
CA GLY A 62 14.10 -14.04 2.55
C GLY A 62 13.73 -12.56 2.52
N VAL A 63 13.29 -12.07 1.37
CA VAL A 63 12.74 -10.72 1.19
C VAL A 63 11.24 -10.76 1.40
N LEU A 64 10.72 -9.87 2.25
CA LEU A 64 9.29 -9.74 2.52
C LEU A 64 8.58 -9.12 1.31
N VAL A 65 7.58 -9.82 0.81
CA VAL A 65 6.68 -9.30 -0.23
C VAL A 65 5.69 -8.33 0.38
N ASP A 66 5.61 -7.13 -0.17
CA ASP A 66 4.64 -6.11 0.23
C ASP A 66 3.65 -5.84 -0.90
N VAL A 67 2.37 -5.71 -0.55
CA VAL A 67 1.27 -5.44 -1.48
C VAL A 67 0.45 -4.19 -1.10
N GLY A 68 1.06 -3.24 -0.40
CA GLY A 68 0.40 -2.03 0.13
C GLY A 68 -0.23 -1.12 -0.93
N HIS A 69 0.26 -1.12 -2.17
CA HIS A 69 -0.31 -0.39 -3.32
C HIS A 69 -0.94 -1.30 -4.38
N ALA A 70 -0.98 -2.60 -4.15
CA ALA A 70 -1.60 -3.51 -5.10
C ALA A 70 -3.13 -3.29 -5.17
N ASN A 71 -3.73 -3.57 -6.33
CA ASN A 71 -5.17 -3.75 -6.36
C ASN A 71 -5.58 -5.05 -5.65
N PRO A 72 -6.87 -5.27 -5.33
CA PRO A 72 -7.31 -6.44 -4.59
C PRO A 72 -6.88 -7.76 -5.22
N SER A 73 -7.00 -7.90 -6.54
CA SER A 73 -6.65 -9.13 -7.25
C SER A 73 -5.15 -9.44 -7.17
N THR A 74 -4.28 -8.44 -7.36
CA THR A 74 -2.83 -8.59 -7.20
C THR A 74 -2.47 -8.98 -5.76
N ALA A 75 -3.08 -8.33 -4.76
CA ALA A 75 -2.80 -8.62 -3.35
C ALA A 75 -3.19 -10.06 -2.98
N ILE A 76 -4.39 -10.51 -3.36
CA ILE A 76 -4.88 -11.86 -3.09
C ILE A 76 -4.03 -12.90 -3.83
N GLN A 77 -3.73 -12.68 -5.10
CA GLN A 77 -2.94 -13.62 -5.91
C GLN A 77 -1.49 -13.71 -5.44
N ALA A 78 -0.89 -12.60 -4.99
CA ALA A 78 0.45 -12.60 -4.38
C ALA A 78 0.46 -13.38 -3.07
N ALA A 79 -0.56 -13.21 -2.20
CA ALA A 79 -0.71 -14.00 -0.99
C ALA A 79 -0.82 -15.50 -1.30
N GLN A 80 -1.61 -15.85 -2.32
CA GLN A 80 -1.78 -17.25 -2.74
C GLN A 80 -0.50 -17.86 -3.34
N ALA A 81 0.28 -17.08 -4.09
CA ALA A 81 1.51 -17.52 -4.72
C ALA A 81 2.70 -17.62 -3.75
N SER A 82 2.65 -16.87 -2.64
CA SER A 82 3.75 -16.84 -1.68
C SER A 82 3.80 -18.10 -0.82
N SER A 83 5.01 -18.64 -0.64
CA SER A 83 5.31 -19.73 0.30
C SER A 83 5.65 -19.25 1.71
N ARG A 84 5.71 -17.93 1.92
CA ARG A 84 6.00 -17.26 3.20
C ARG A 84 4.94 -16.20 3.50
N PRO A 85 4.79 -15.77 4.76
CA PRO A 85 3.97 -14.61 5.09
C PRO A 85 4.35 -13.39 4.23
N ILE A 86 3.34 -12.62 3.81
CA ILE A 86 3.52 -11.35 3.11
C ILE A 86 2.89 -10.22 3.92
N THR A 87 3.07 -8.98 3.52
CA THR A 87 2.46 -7.85 4.22
C THR A 87 1.65 -6.95 3.28
N ILE A 88 0.61 -6.37 3.81
CA ILE A 88 0.06 -5.10 3.33
C ILE A 88 0.67 -4.03 4.23
N SER A 89 1.76 -3.39 3.81
CA SER A 89 2.51 -2.49 4.68
C SER A 89 1.67 -1.29 5.15
N HIS A 90 0.77 -0.79 4.28
CA HIS A 90 -0.08 0.36 4.58
C HIS A 90 -1.33 0.37 3.69
N THR A 91 -2.51 0.48 4.32
CA THR A 91 -3.82 0.56 3.66
C THR A 91 -4.90 1.04 4.63
N GLY A 92 -6.11 1.27 4.12
CA GLY A 92 -7.33 1.36 4.91
C GLY A 92 -8.27 0.19 4.62
N ALA A 93 -9.32 0.04 5.41
CA ALA A 93 -10.37 -0.95 5.18
C ALA A 93 -11.44 -0.38 4.23
N ARG A 94 -11.64 -1.00 3.07
CA ARG A 94 -12.66 -0.57 2.08
C ARG A 94 -14.08 -0.64 2.64
N ALA A 95 -14.35 -1.59 3.51
CA ALA A 95 -15.65 -1.73 4.18
C ALA A 95 -15.99 -0.55 5.10
N VAL A 96 -14.99 0.19 5.58
CA VAL A 96 -15.18 1.39 6.39
C VAL A 96 -15.32 2.64 5.52
N PHE A 97 -14.51 2.74 4.49
CA PHE A 97 -14.57 3.81 3.50
C PHE A 97 -14.14 3.28 2.12
N ASP A 98 -15.08 3.34 1.16
CA ASP A 98 -14.86 2.88 -0.20
C ASP A 98 -13.95 3.86 -0.95
N SER A 99 -12.70 3.46 -1.07
CA SER A 99 -11.64 4.15 -1.80
C SER A 99 -10.78 3.11 -2.54
N GLN A 100 -10.29 3.47 -3.72
CA GLN A 100 -9.37 2.60 -4.48
C GLN A 100 -8.07 2.28 -3.72
N ARG A 101 -7.67 3.16 -2.78
CA ARG A 101 -6.49 2.95 -1.93
C ARG A 101 -6.75 2.00 -0.75
N ASN A 102 -8.01 1.72 -0.45
CA ASN A 102 -8.41 0.82 0.62
C ASN A 102 -8.65 -0.58 0.09
N LEU A 103 -8.12 -1.58 0.77
CA LEU A 103 -8.28 -2.97 0.38
C LEU A 103 -9.53 -3.61 1.03
N PRO A 104 -10.18 -4.56 0.34
CA PRO A 104 -11.34 -5.27 0.86
C PRO A 104 -10.93 -6.35 1.87
N ASP A 105 -11.90 -6.83 2.66
CA ASP A 105 -11.72 -7.89 3.65
C ASP A 105 -11.14 -9.18 3.05
N THR A 106 -11.46 -9.47 1.81
CA THR A 106 -10.91 -10.64 1.10
C THR A 106 -9.40 -10.57 0.95
N ALA A 107 -8.84 -9.39 0.69
CA ALA A 107 -7.40 -9.18 0.65
C ALA A 107 -6.78 -9.23 2.05
N PHE A 108 -7.46 -8.66 3.05
CA PHE A 108 -7.03 -8.72 4.46
C PHE A 108 -6.90 -10.17 4.93
N ARG A 109 -7.96 -10.98 4.74
CA ARG A 109 -7.95 -12.40 5.10
C ARG A 109 -6.91 -13.18 4.31
N ALA A 110 -6.76 -12.94 3.01
CA ALA A 110 -5.76 -13.64 2.20
C ALA A 110 -4.33 -13.48 2.72
N VAL A 111 -4.01 -12.32 3.32
CA VAL A 111 -2.73 -12.05 3.96
C VAL A 111 -2.66 -12.63 5.37
N ALA A 112 -3.68 -12.38 6.21
CA ALA A 112 -3.72 -12.81 7.60
C ALA A 112 -3.73 -14.34 7.75
N ASP A 113 -4.55 -15.06 6.96
CA ASP A 113 -4.67 -16.54 6.97
C ASP A 113 -3.33 -17.24 6.65
N ARG A 114 -2.36 -16.51 6.11
CA ARG A 114 -1.01 -16.98 5.81
C ARG A 114 0.06 -16.46 6.78
N GLY A 115 -0.36 -15.93 7.91
CA GLY A 115 0.53 -15.40 8.95
C GLY A 115 1.11 -14.01 8.64
N GLY A 116 0.57 -13.32 7.65
CA GLY A 116 0.98 -11.96 7.27
C GLY A 116 0.38 -10.88 8.17
N VAL A 117 0.74 -9.64 7.90
CA VAL A 117 0.29 -8.47 8.67
C VAL A 117 -0.29 -7.40 7.77
N VAL A 118 -1.39 -6.79 8.21
CA VAL A 118 -2.07 -5.65 7.59
C VAL A 118 -1.75 -4.39 8.39
N GLY A 119 -0.97 -3.48 7.80
CA GLY A 119 -0.66 -2.17 8.35
C GLY A 119 -1.72 -1.15 7.97
N LEU A 120 -2.27 -0.43 8.95
CA LEU A 120 -3.21 0.65 8.70
C LEU A 120 -2.49 1.99 8.60
N TYR A 121 -2.79 2.76 7.56
CA TYR A 121 -2.14 4.04 7.33
C TYR A 121 -2.85 5.22 8.02
N LEU A 122 -2.12 6.33 8.11
CA LEU A 122 -2.60 7.60 8.66
C LEU A 122 -2.79 8.62 7.54
N MET A 123 -3.49 8.21 6.48
CA MET A 123 -3.63 8.98 5.24
C MET A 123 -5.08 9.49 5.06
N PRO A 124 -5.28 10.54 4.26
CA PRO A 124 -6.61 11.10 3.99
C PRO A 124 -7.62 10.12 3.40
N PHE A 125 -7.16 9.00 2.83
CA PHE A 125 -8.00 7.94 2.24
C PHE A 125 -8.81 7.14 3.25
N LEU A 126 -8.72 7.46 4.55
CA LEU A 126 -9.54 6.85 5.59
C LEU A 126 -10.99 7.36 5.60
N GLY A 127 -11.29 8.49 4.96
CA GLY A 127 -12.63 9.07 4.94
C GLY A 127 -12.80 10.12 3.85
N ARG A 128 -14.04 10.60 3.73
CA ARG A 128 -14.41 11.59 2.71
C ARG A 128 -13.83 12.98 3.00
N ASP A 129 -13.71 13.32 4.28
CA ASP A 129 -13.17 14.60 4.73
C ASP A 129 -11.79 14.35 5.35
N PRO A 130 -10.71 14.75 4.66
CA PRO A 130 -9.35 14.53 5.16
C PRO A 130 -9.04 15.32 6.43
N VAL A 131 -9.72 16.44 6.67
CA VAL A 131 -9.57 17.24 7.91
C VAL A 131 -10.28 16.58 9.07
N ALA A 132 -11.40 15.90 8.80
CA ALA A 132 -12.12 15.09 9.77
C ALA A 132 -11.60 13.65 9.90
N ALA A 133 -10.51 13.29 9.21
CA ALA A 133 -9.82 12.02 9.40
C ALA A 133 -9.22 11.96 10.81
N SER A 134 -10.12 11.92 11.76
CA SER A 134 -9.87 12.01 13.19
C SER A 134 -9.38 10.68 13.74
N ARG A 135 -8.83 10.69 14.95
CA ARG A 135 -8.58 9.48 15.75
C ARG A 135 -9.77 8.53 15.79
N ALA A 136 -11.01 9.06 15.71
CA ALA A 136 -12.22 8.25 15.68
C ALA A 136 -12.33 7.45 14.38
N LEU A 137 -11.99 8.05 13.23
CA LEU A 137 -12.04 7.37 11.93
C LEU A 137 -10.95 6.30 11.83
N PHE A 138 -9.70 6.62 12.23
CA PHE A 138 -8.64 5.62 12.31
C PHE A 138 -9.04 4.44 13.20
N ARG A 139 -9.62 4.69 14.39
CA ARG A 139 -10.11 3.64 15.28
C ARG A 139 -11.19 2.75 14.64
N ARG A 140 -12.02 3.28 13.74
CA ARG A 140 -13.01 2.48 13.01
C ARG A 140 -12.31 1.49 12.05
N HIS A 141 -11.31 1.96 11.29
CA HIS A 141 -10.51 1.09 10.44
C HIS A 141 -9.74 0.05 11.26
N LEU A 142 -9.13 0.47 12.37
CA LEU A 142 -8.40 -0.43 13.27
C LEU A 142 -9.32 -1.52 13.84
N ARG A 143 -10.49 -1.13 14.36
CA ARG A 143 -11.48 -2.10 14.88
C ARG A 143 -11.89 -3.08 13.80
N HIS A 144 -12.23 -2.59 12.61
CA HIS A 144 -12.63 -3.44 11.49
C HIS A 144 -11.52 -4.42 11.08
N ALA A 145 -10.27 -3.97 11.03
CA ALA A 145 -9.14 -4.83 10.70
C ALA A 145 -8.92 -5.91 11.79
N LEU A 146 -9.00 -5.54 13.07
CA LEU A 146 -8.90 -6.48 14.19
C LEU A 146 -10.02 -7.53 14.14
N ASP A 147 -11.26 -7.11 13.87
CA ASP A 147 -12.41 -8.01 13.76
C ASP A 147 -12.30 -8.95 12.52
N THR A 148 -11.58 -8.52 11.48
CA THR A 148 -11.40 -9.26 10.23
C THR A 148 -10.22 -10.23 10.26
N CYS A 149 -9.09 -9.83 10.86
CA CYS A 149 -7.81 -10.54 10.80
C CYS A 149 -7.35 -11.13 12.13
N GLY A 150 -7.87 -10.64 13.26
CA GLY A 150 -7.31 -10.93 14.58
C GLY A 150 -6.14 -10.00 14.94
N GLU A 151 -5.82 -9.92 16.23
CA GLU A 151 -4.83 -8.97 16.77
C GLU A 151 -3.40 -9.26 16.34
N ASP A 152 -3.06 -10.53 16.09
CA ASP A 152 -1.71 -10.95 15.68
C ASP A 152 -1.37 -10.51 14.24
N HIS A 153 -2.38 -10.07 13.47
CA HIS A 153 -2.26 -9.77 12.03
C HIS A 153 -2.52 -8.31 11.67
N VAL A 154 -2.60 -7.42 12.67
CA VAL A 154 -2.86 -6.00 12.44
C VAL A 154 -1.77 -5.13 13.06
N GLY A 155 -1.32 -4.14 12.30
CA GLY A 155 -0.30 -3.20 12.73
C GLY A 155 -0.59 -1.77 12.24
N ILE A 156 0.30 -0.86 12.57
CA ILE A 156 0.28 0.52 12.05
C ILE A 156 1.37 0.63 11.00
N GLY A 157 0.97 0.99 9.78
CA GLY A 157 1.86 1.32 8.67
C GLY A 157 1.56 2.75 8.22
N SER A 158 2.01 3.74 8.98
CA SER A 158 1.52 5.12 8.93
C SER A 158 1.60 5.79 7.57
N ASP A 159 2.54 5.38 6.72
CA ASP A 159 2.90 6.05 5.45
C ASP A 159 3.25 7.53 5.67
N GLN A 160 3.79 7.86 6.85
CA GLN A 160 4.17 9.19 7.26
C GLN A 160 5.69 9.31 7.37
N SER A 161 6.20 10.53 7.18
CA SER A 161 7.59 10.85 7.46
C SER A 161 7.88 10.71 8.96
N ILE A 162 9.08 10.22 9.30
CA ILE A 162 9.59 10.22 10.69
C ILE A 162 10.06 11.61 11.13
N THR A 163 10.21 12.55 10.19
CA THR A 163 10.50 13.95 10.50
C THR A 163 9.20 14.73 10.65
N PRO A 164 9.18 15.75 11.53
CA PRO A 164 8.01 16.63 11.62
C PRO A 164 7.61 17.18 10.26
N VAL A 165 6.33 17.15 9.96
CA VAL A 165 5.81 17.69 8.71
C VAL A 165 5.73 19.22 8.82
N ASP A 166 6.27 19.92 7.82
CA ASP A 166 6.06 21.36 7.68
C ASP A 166 4.63 21.61 7.19
N ILE A 167 3.81 22.23 8.02
CA ILE A 167 2.43 22.62 7.71
C ILE A 167 2.33 24.12 7.38
N SER A 168 3.46 24.80 7.11
CA SER A 168 3.42 26.18 6.67
C SER A 168 2.62 26.34 5.37
N PRO A 169 1.96 27.50 5.16
CA PRO A 169 1.22 27.75 3.92
C PRO A 169 2.08 27.55 2.67
N ALA A 170 3.34 27.95 2.70
CA ALA A 170 4.28 27.81 1.60
C ALA A 170 4.54 26.33 1.27
N TYR A 171 4.75 25.48 2.27
CA TYR A 171 4.93 24.05 2.06
C TYR A 171 3.65 23.38 1.54
N MET A 172 2.50 23.75 2.09
CA MET A 172 1.20 23.20 1.66
C MET A 172 0.87 23.58 0.21
N ASP A 173 1.32 24.75 -0.26
CA ASP A 173 1.18 25.14 -1.68
C ASP A 173 2.08 24.26 -2.58
N ILE A 174 3.29 23.93 -2.16
CA ILE A 174 4.18 23.00 -2.89
C ILE A 174 3.55 21.62 -2.95
N VAL A 175 3.00 21.10 -1.85
CA VAL A 175 2.31 19.80 -1.80
C VAL A 175 1.15 19.77 -2.80
N ARG A 176 0.30 20.82 -2.81
CA ARG A 176 -0.83 20.93 -3.74
C ARG A 176 -0.36 20.94 -5.20
N GLN A 177 0.61 21.78 -5.54
CA GLN A 177 1.14 21.86 -6.91
C GLN A 177 1.76 20.52 -7.36
N THR A 178 2.44 19.82 -6.46
CA THR A 178 3.01 18.49 -6.73
C THR A 178 1.91 17.47 -6.99
N ALA A 179 0.87 17.44 -6.17
CA ALA A 179 -0.27 16.53 -6.34
C ALA A 179 -1.01 16.80 -7.66
N GLU A 180 -1.26 18.07 -8.00
CA GLU A 180 -1.85 18.44 -9.29
C GLU A 180 -0.98 18.03 -10.49
N ALA A 181 0.34 18.21 -10.40
CA ALA A 181 1.27 17.78 -11.43
C ALA A 181 1.25 16.27 -11.63
N ARG A 182 1.20 15.51 -10.54
CA ARG A 182 1.08 14.04 -10.56
C ARG A 182 -0.24 13.58 -11.17
N GLN A 183 -1.36 14.25 -10.85
CA GLN A 183 -2.66 13.96 -11.47
C GLN A 183 -2.64 14.23 -12.97
N LYS A 184 -2.08 15.36 -13.40
CA LYS A 184 -1.92 15.69 -14.84
C LYS A 184 -1.04 14.67 -15.57
N ALA A 185 -0.05 14.11 -14.90
CA ALA A 185 0.81 13.06 -15.43
C ALA A 185 0.18 11.65 -15.39
N GLY A 186 -1.03 11.50 -14.81
CA GLY A 186 -1.71 10.21 -14.69
C GLY A 186 -1.10 9.26 -13.65
N ILE A 187 -0.28 9.76 -12.74
CA ILE A 187 0.41 8.96 -11.70
C ILE A 187 -0.03 9.31 -10.27
N GLY A 188 -0.96 10.26 -10.11
CA GLY A 188 -1.52 10.65 -8.83
C GLY A 188 -2.60 9.70 -8.36
N ALA A 189 -2.71 9.51 -7.05
CA ALA A 189 -3.85 8.81 -6.46
C ALA A 189 -5.12 9.64 -6.63
N PRO A 190 -6.30 9.01 -6.84
CA PRO A 190 -7.57 9.75 -6.86
C PRO A 190 -7.78 10.55 -5.58
N GLY A 191 -8.06 11.85 -5.71
CA GLY A 191 -8.25 12.76 -4.58
C GLY A 191 -6.96 13.24 -3.89
N GLU A 192 -5.79 12.91 -4.41
CA GLU A 192 -4.50 13.34 -3.82
C GLU A 192 -4.36 14.88 -3.80
N ALA A 193 -4.87 15.57 -4.82
CA ALA A 193 -4.83 17.04 -4.88
C ALA A 193 -5.79 17.74 -3.91
N ASP A 194 -6.83 17.06 -3.49
CA ASP A 194 -7.89 17.60 -2.62
C ASP A 194 -7.58 17.40 -1.13
N SER A 195 -6.50 16.68 -0.81
CA SER A 195 -6.21 16.24 0.55
C SER A 195 -4.78 16.58 0.96
N PRO A 196 -4.58 17.22 2.12
CA PRO A 196 -3.23 17.37 2.67
C PRO A 196 -2.64 15.98 2.94
N VAL A 197 -1.35 15.82 2.68
CA VAL A 197 -0.59 14.56 2.85
C VAL A 197 -0.50 14.13 4.32
N THR A 198 -1.07 14.89 5.23
CA THR A 198 -1.04 14.60 6.67
C THR A 198 -2.43 14.70 7.27
N VAL A 199 -2.68 13.88 8.26
CA VAL A 199 -3.84 13.99 9.14
C VAL A 199 -3.39 14.80 10.36
N PRO A 200 -3.74 16.10 10.45
CA PRO A 200 -3.17 17.01 11.47
C PRO A 200 -3.42 16.58 12.92
N ASP A 201 -4.51 15.85 13.17
CA ASP A 201 -4.96 15.47 14.52
C ASP A 201 -4.35 14.15 15.03
N LEU A 202 -3.42 13.55 14.31
CA LEU A 202 -2.76 12.31 14.73
C LEU A 202 -1.32 12.52 15.21
N ASN A 203 -0.83 13.77 15.16
CA ASN A 203 0.48 14.18 15.72
C ASN A 203 0.36 14.56 17.20
#